data_a090161e4c0dc42455f2b244cee3b1a5
#
_entry.id   a090161e4c0dc42455f2b244cee3b1a5
#
_cell.length_a   1.000
_cell.length_b   1.000
_cell.length_c   1.000
_cell.angle_alpha   90.00
_cell.angle_beta   90.00
_cell.angle_gamma   90.00
#
_symmetry.space_group_name_H-M   'P 1'
#
loop_
_entity.id
_entity.type
_entity.pdbx_description
1 polymer ?
#
loop_
_entity_poly.entity_id
_entity_poly.type
_entity_poly.pdbx_seq_one_letter_code
_entity_poly.pdbx_strand_id
1 'polypeptide(L)'
;MGRPAQYNAMSNAAKILPPVAAVALSALFLALAFWQLERARGKEELLQLYAERAARAPLELGAAALGAGAVKFAPVTVRGRFEPGLQFMADNVVVGGRAGVEVVTPFKPVRGEVRVLVNRGWLAWTHRAQLPSAPAPGGVLTLHGRAEVPSTGRLRLGGDDPPPPGPWAELDVQQFAALAPYPVQPFVLRLAEGAPANGLLRRMPRPDDSWVHRHRAYALQWFALAAALWVGCALWWWRHRRR
;
A
#
# COMPACT_ATOMS: atom_id res chain seq x y z
N MET A 1 21.44 -68.57 -8.02
CA MET A 1 20.64 -67.95 -6.96
C MET A 1 20.87 -66.47 -6.96
N GLY A 2 19.86 -65.72 -7.42
CA GLY A 2 19.98 -64.33 -7.86
C GLY A 2 19.94 -63.31 -6.72
N ARG A 3 20.94 -62.56 -6.62
CA ARG A 3 20.97 -61.14 -6.21
C ARG A 3 21.34 -60.37 -7.46
N PRO A 4 20.55 -59.43 -7.86
CA PRO A 4 20.88 -58.06 -7.64
C PRO A 4 20.24 -56.95 -8.42
N ALA A 5 19.11 -57.12 -8.96
CA ALA A 5 18.48 -55.99 -9.69
C ALA A 5 18.09 -54.80 -8.79
N GLN A 6 17.76 -55.03 -7.52
CA GLN A 6 17.38 -53.96 -6.58
C GLN A 6 18.58 -53.11 -6.12
N TYR A 7 19.75 -53.69 -5.97
CA TYR A 7 20.94 -52.97 -5.53
C TYR A 7 21.45 -51.97 -6.59
N ASN A 8 21.37 -52.33 -7.88
CA ASN A 8 21.78 -51.45 -8.97
C ASN A 8 20.80 -50.30 -9.20
N ALA A 9 19.50 -50.49 -9.00
CA ALA A 9 18.51 -49.45 -9.14
C ALA A 9 18.64 -48.37 -8.04
N MET A 10 18.87 -48.77 -6.80
CA MET A 10 19.15 -47.85 -5.68
C MET A 10 20.45 -47.07 -5.89
N SER A 11 21.51 -47.71 -6.44
CA SER A 11 22.78 -47.02 -6.72
C SER A 11 22.67 -45.96 -7.83
N ASN A 12 21.84 -46.19 -8.83
CA ASN A 12 21.61 -45.21 -9.90
C ASN A 12 20.76 -44.02 -9.43
N ALA A 13 19.72 -44.24 -8.64
CA ALA A 13 18.94 -43.18 -8.04
C ALA A 13 19.79 -42.28 -7.11
N ALA A 14 20.67 -42.89 -6.30
CA ALA A 14 21.57 -42.14 -5.42
C ALA A 14 22.60 -41.27 -6.17
N LYS A 15 22.92 -41.58 -7.43
CA LYS A 15 23.83 -40.78 -8.28
C LYS A 15 23.10 -39.64 -9.00
N ILE A 16 21.84 -39.79 -9.34
CA ILE A 16 21.05 -38.85 -10.13
C ILE A 16 20.32 -37.81 -9.23
N LEU A 17 19.88 -38.23 -8.05
CA LEU A 17 19.10 -37.40 -7.14
C LEU A 17 19.83 -36.10 -6.73
N PRO A 18 21.13 -36.08 -6.33
CA PRO A 18 21.79 -34.83 -5.94
C PRO A 18 21.90 -33.79 -7.05
N PRO A 19 22.32 -34.11 -8.30
CA PRO A 19 22.36 -33.10 -9.35
C PRO A 19 20.96 -32.59 -9.75
N VAL A 20 19.94 -33.45 -9.78
CA VAL A 20 18.56 -33.03 -10.04
C VAL A 20 18.06 -32.08 -8.95
N ALA A 21 18.32 -32.40 -7.68
CA ALA A 21 17.97 -31.53 -6.57
C ALA A 21 18.71 -30.18 -6.64
N ALA A 22 19.98 -30.17 -7.01
CA ALA A 22 20.76 -28.94 -7.18
C ALA A 22 20.19 -28.05 -8.29
N VAL A 23 19.81 -28.62 -9.43
CA VAL A 23 19.16 -27.88 -10.52
C VAL A 23 17.81 -27.32 -10.06
N ALA A 24 16.97 -28.13 -9.42
CA ALA A 24 15.65 -27.69 -8.95
C ALA A 24 15.77 -26.57 -7.90
N LEU A 25 16.67 -26.69 -6.94
CA LEU A 25 16.92 -25.65 -5.94
C LEU A 25 17.48 -24.38 -6.57
N SER A 26 18.40 -24.49 -7.55
CA SER A 26 18.90 -23.33 -8.27
C SER A 26 17.80 -22.59 -9.02
N ALA A 27 16.94 -23.32 -9.71
CA ALA A 27 15.78 -22.75 -10.40
C ALA A 27 14.84 -22.01 -9.41
N LEU A 28 14.59 -22.61 -8.25
CA LEU A 28 13.80 -21.96 -7.19
C LEU A 28 14.46 -20.68 -6.67
N PHE A 29 15.77 -20.71 -6.36
CA PHE A 29 16.48 -19.52 -5.86
C PHE A 29 16.52 -18.40 -6.89
N LEU A 30 16.73 -18.73 -8.15
CA LEU A 30 16.71 -17.75 -9.24
C LEU A 30 15.30 -17.16 -9.42
N ALA A 31 14.25 -17.97 -9.38
CA ALA A 31 12.87 -17.51 -9.47
C ALA A 31 12.54 -16.54 -8.32
N LEU A 32 12.94 -16.87 -7.07
CA LEU A 32 12.77 -16.01 -5.91
C LEU A 32 13.57 -14.70 -6.04
N ALA A 33 14.80 -14.76 -6.56
CA ALA A 33 15.62 -13.57 -6.79
C ALA A 33 14.96 -12.62 -7.79
N PHE A 34 14.52 -13.13 -8.94
CA PHE A 34 13.82 -12.31 -9.94
C PHE A 34 12.50 -11.77 -9.44
N TRP A 35 11.72 -12.55 -8.69
CA TRP A 35 10.49 -12.07 -8.05
C TRP A 35 10.76 -10.91 -7.09
N GLN A 36 11.83 -10.97 -6.29
CA GLN A 36 12.24 -9.88 -5.41
C GLN A 36 12.64 -8.62 -6.20
N LEU A 37 13.38 -8.78 -7.30
CA LEU A 37 13.73 -7.65 -8.16
C LEU A 37 12.49 -6.98 -8.77
N GLU A 38 11.52 -7.77 -9.21
CA GLU A 38 10.28 -7.23 -9.76
C GLU A 38 9.48 -6.44 -8.71
N ARG A 39 9.44 -6.96 -7.45
CA ARG A 39 8.85 -6.22 -6.33
C ARG A 39 9.58 -4.90 -6.03
N ALA A 40 10.91 -4.89 -6.11
CA ALA A 40 11.70 -3.68 -5.95
C ALA A 40 11.37 -2.64 -7.03
N ARG A 41 11.32 -3.06 -8.32
CA ARG A 41 10.96 -2.18 -9.45
C ARG A 41 9.61 -1.52 -9.28
N GLY A 42 8.55 -2.30 -8.96
CA GLY A 42 7.22 -1.73 -8.76
C GLY A 42 7.16 -0.70 -7.61
N LYS A 43 8.02 -0.85 -6.57
CA LYS A 43 8.14 0.15 -5.52
C LYS A 43 8.89 1.40 -5.98
N GLU A 44 9.93 1.25 -6.79
CA GLU A 44 10.67 2.36 -7.39
C GLU A 44 9.79 3.21 -8.32
N GLU A 45 9.02 2.56 -9.18
CA GLU A 45 8.05 3.22 -10.06
C GLU A 45 7.03 4.04 -9.26
N LEU A 46 6.54 3.51 -8.14
CA LEU A 46 5.64 4.23 -7.25
C LEU A 46 6.29 5.46 -6.62
N LEU A 47 7.57 5.34 -6.20
CA LEU A 47 8.34 6.45 -5.63
C LEU A 47 8.62 7.53 -6.69
N GLN A 48 8.97 7.15 -7.91
CA GLN A 48 9.18 8.07 -9.03
C GLN A 48 7.89 8.81 -9.38
N LEU A 49 6.77 8.08 -9.50
CA LEU A 49 5.45 8.67 -9.73
C LEU A 49 5.07 9.67 -8.64
N TYR A 50 5.34 9.31 -7.36
CA TYR A 50 5.11 10.21 -6.24
C TYR A 50 5.97 11.47 -6.35
N ALA A 51 7.27 11.35 -6.59
CA ALA A 51 8.19 12.48 -6.68
C ALA A 51 7.82 13.42 -7.84
N GLU A 52 7.55 12.86 -9.02
CA GLU A 52 7.16 13.61 -10.22
C GLU A 52 5.86 14.39 -10.00
N ARG A 53 4.82 13.73 -9.47
CA ARG A 53 3.53 14.35 -9.30
C ARG A 53 3.47 15.31 -8.12
N ALA A 54 4.18 15.00 -7.05
CA ALA A 54 4.24 15.88 -5.88
C ALA A 54 4.91 17.23 -6.16
N ALA A 55 5.76 17.29 -7.18
CA ALA A 55 6.45 18.52 -7.61
C ALA A 55 5.63 19.38 -8.59
N ARG A 56 4.49 18.89 -9.07
CA ARG A 56 3.64 19.66 -10.01
C ARG A 56 2.95 20.84 -9.32
N ALA A 57 2.58 21.82 -10.13
CA ALA A 57 1.71 22.89 -9.65
C ALA A 57 0.37 22.33 -9.15
N PRO A 58 -0.22 22.91 -8.09
CA PRO A 58 -1.49 22.47 -7.55
C PRO A 58 -2.61 22.52 -8.61
N LEU A 59 -3.36 21.41 -8.71
CA LEU A 59 -4.56 21.34 -9.52
C LEU A 59 -5.70 22.06 -8.80
N GLU A 60 -6.34 23.02 -9.46
CA GLU A 60 -7.58 23.61 -8.96
C GLU A 60 -8.75 22.66 -9.23
N LEU A 61 -9.46 22.26 -8.17
CA LEU A 61 -10.62 21.40 -8.29
C LEU A 61 -11.79 22.20 -8.87
N GLY A 62 -12.17 21.88 -10.10
CA GLY A 62 -13.28 22.47 -10.82
C GLY A 62 -14.60 21.70 -10.64
N ALA A 63 -15.54 21.93 -11.56
CA ALA A 63 -16.87 21.34 -11.53
C ALA A 63 -16.91 19.85 -11.90
N ALA A 64 -15.95 19.36 -12.68
CA ALA A 64 -15.94 18.01 -13.22
C ALA A 64 -15.22 17.02 -12.30
N ALA A 65 -15.60 15.75 -12.38
CA ALA A 65 -14.85 14.67 -11.77
C ALA A 65 -13.54 14.45 -12.51
N LEU A 66 -12.46 14.21 -11.76
CA LEU A 66 -11.13 13.92 -12.29
C LEU A 66 -10.87 12.41 -12.26
N GLY A 67 -10.11 11.90 -13.24
CA GLY A 67 -9.72 10.49 -13.23
C GLY A 67 -8.76 10.16 -12.07
N ALA A 68 -9.06 9.13 -11.28
CA ALA A 68 -8.24 8.72 -10.13
C ALA A 68 -6.76 8.52 -10.48
N GLY A 69 -6.48 7.82 -11.58
CA GLY A 69 -5.11 7.59 -12.04
C GLY A 69 -4.34 8.85 -12.42
N ALA A 70 -5.03 9.87 -12.94
CA ALA A 70 -4.40 11.12 -13.35
C ALA A 70 -4.00 12.00 -12.16
N VAL A 71 -4.75 11.95 -11.05
CA VAL A 71 -4.57 12.85 -9.90
C VAL A 71 -3.82 12.23 -8.73
N LYS A 72 -3.61 10.93 -8.73
CA LYS A 72 -2.91 10.23 -7.63
C LYS A 72 -1.59 10.95 -7.30
N PHE A 73 -1.43 11.35 -6.04
CA PHE A 73 -0.29 12.09 -5.49
C PHE A 73 -0.15 13.56 -5.94
N ALA A 74 -1.00 14.06 -6.82
CA ALA A 74 -0.95 15.47 -7.25
C ALA A 74 -1.34 16.42 -6.10
N PRO A 75 -0.66 17.57 -5.97
CA PRO A 75 -1.16 18.66 -5.13
C PRO A 75 -2.50 19.16 -5.67
N VAL A 76 -3.44 19.43 -4.77
CA VAL A 76 -4.78 19.90 -5.11
C VAL A 76 -5.14 21.09 -4.23
N THR A 77 -5.73 22.10 -4.83
CA THR A 77 -6.36 23.24 -4.15
C THR A 77 -7.86 23.21 -4.44
N VAL A 78 -8.67 23.42 -3.40
CA VAL A 78 -10.11 23.51 -3.54
C VAL A 78 -10.67 24.56 -2.60
N ARG A 79 -11.59 25.40 -3.11
CA ARG A 79 -12.34 26.37 -2.32
C ARG A 79 -13.78 25.91 -2.17
N GLY A 80 -14.29 25.85 -0.95
CA GLY A 80 -15.64 25.34 -0.66
C GLY A 80 -15.96 25.32 0.81
N ARG A 81 -16.89 24.44 1.21
CA ARG A 81 -17.31 24.25 2.61
C ARG A 81 -17.44 22.78 2.97
N PHE A 82 -17.20 22.45 4.22
CA PHE A 82 -17.47 21.11 4.73
C PHE A 82 -18.98 20.84 4.84
N GLU A 83 -19.36 19.59 4.55
CA GLU A 83 -20.71 19.06 4.74
C GLU A 83 -20.65 17.91 5.74
N PRO A 84 -20.74 18.19 7.07
CA PRO A 84 -20.46 17.19 8.11
C PRO A 84 -21.53 16.08 8.26
N GLY A 85 -22.68 16.21 7.60
CA GLY A 85 -23.79 15.24 7.72
C GLY A 85 -23.42 13.80 7.36
N LEU A 86 -22.44 13.60 6.49
CA LEU A 86 -21.90 12.29 6.13
C LEU A 86 -20.42 12.16 6.51
N GLN A 87 -19.96 12.86 7.55
CA GLN A 87 -18.62 12.64 8.10
C GLN A 87 -18.51 11.23 8.66
N PHE A 88 -17.38 10.56 8.41
CA PHE A 88 -17.07 9.25 8.98
C PHE A 88 -15.62 9.19 9.45
N MET A 89 -15.29 8.10 10.16
CA MET A 89 -13.96 7.89 10.72
C MET A 89 -13.39 6.58 10.18
N ALA A 90 -12.24 6.64 9.51
CA ALA A 90 -11.50 5.45 9.12
C ALA A 90 -10.65 4.96 10.31
N ASP A 91 -10.95 3.75 10.78
CA ASP A 91 -10.30 3.13 11.95
C ASP A 91 -8.98 2.42 11.54
N ASN A 92 -8.37 1.74 12.51
CA ASN A 92 -7.16 0.94 12.37
C ASN A 92 -5.91 1.73 11.93
N VAL A 93 -5.86 3.02 12.19
CA VAL A 93 -4.68 3.85 11.91
C VAL A 93 -3.84 4.01 13.17
N VAL A 94 -2.61 3.47 13.14
CA VAL A 94 -1.66 3.56 14.26
C VAL A 94 -0.63 4.65 13.99
N VAL A 95 -0.47 5.57 14.93
CA VAL A 95 0.52 6.66 14.88
C VAL A 95 1.31 6.71 16.18
N GLY A 96 2.64 6.62 16.07
CA GLY A 96 3.50 6.62 17.26
C GLY A 96 3.14 5.53 18.29
N GLY A 97 2.73 4.35 17.83
CA GLY A 97 2.29 3.23 18.68
C GLY A 97 0.88 3.38 19.29
N ARG A 98 0.15 4.45 18.98
CA ARG A 98 -1.21 4.70 19.48
C ARG A 98 -2.24 4.43 18.38
N ALA A 99 -3.24 3.63 18.69
CA ALA A 99 -4.38 3.42 17.80
C ALA A 99 -5.28 4.67 17.73
N GLY A 100 -5.83 4.93 16.58
CA GLY A 100 -6.71 6.07 16.34
C GLY A 100 -7.48 5.95 15.04
N VAL A 101 -8.14 7.04 14.69
CA VAL A 101 -8.98 7.17 13.50
C VAL A 101 -8.55 8.35 12.65
N GLU A 102 -8.72 8.24 11.34
CA GLU A 102 -8.66 9.37 10.42
C GLU A 102 -10.07 9.93 10.20
N VAL A 103 -10.22 11.23 10.32
CA VAL A 103 -11.51 11.92 10.16
C VAL A 103 -11.69 12.32 8.71
N VAL A 104 -12.71 11.77 8.08
CA VAL A 104 -13.03 12.03 6.67
C VAL A 104 -14.36 12.77 6.57
N THR A 105 -14.35 13.93 5.96
CA THR A 105 -15.53 14.79 5.84
C THR A 105 -15.74 15.19 4.39
N PRO A 106 -16.95 15.06 3.84
CA PRO A 106 -17.28 15.60 2.52
C PRO A 106 -17.09 17.10 2.46
N PHE A 107 -16.60 17.59 1.33
CA PHE A 107 -16.38 18.99 1.07
C PHE A 107 -17.02 19.39 -0.25
N LYS A 108 -17.92 20.36 -0.21
CA LYS A 108 -18.60 20.90 -1.40
C LYS A 108 -17.79 22.06 -1.97
N PRO A 109 -17.22 21.93 -3.18
CA PRO A 109 -16.58 23.04 -3.87
C PRO A 109 -17.57 24.19 -4.13
N VAL A 110 -17.06 25.41 -4.19
CA VAL A 110 -17.88 26.60 -4.59
C VAL A 110 -18.35 26.46 -6.03
N ARG A 111 -17.55 25.82 -6.89
CA ARG A 111 -17.87 25.57 -8.29
C ARG A 111 -18.11 24.07 -8.50
N GLY A 112 -19.31 23.72 -8.93
CA GLY A 112 -19.69 22.34 -9.26
C GLY A 112 -20.39 21.60 -8.12
N GLU A 113 -20.94 20.44 -8.50
CA GLU A 113 -21.73 19.59 -7.60
C GLU A 113 -20.98 18.32 -7.14
N VAL A 114 -19.80 18.05 -7.72
CA VAL A 114 -18.98 16.88 -7.36
C VAL A 114 -18.23 17.17 -6.06
N ARG A 115 -18.57 16.45 -4.98
CA ARG A 115 -17.90 16.59 -3.68
C ARG A 115 -16.55 15.91 -3.70
N VAL A 116 -15.65 16.35 -2.85
CA VAL A 116 -14.39 15.65 -2.56
C VAL A 116 -14.39 15.23 -1.10
N LEU A 117 -13.99 13.99 -0.85
CA LEU A 117 -13.73 13.53 0.52
C LEU A 117 -12.43 14.14 1.00
N VAL A 118 -12.46 14.74 2.18
CA VAL A 118 -11.28 15.38 2.78
C VAL A 118 -10.88 14.62 4.02
N ASN A 119 -9.70 14.03 4.00
CA ASN A 119 -9.06 13.52 5.19
C ASN A 119 -8.46 14.69 5.96
N ARG A 120 -9.12 15.05 7.05
CA ARG A 120 -8.79 16.18 7.89
C ARG A 120 -7.63 15.93 8.84
N GLY A 121 -7.30 14.66 9.08
CA GLY A 121 -6.23 14.24 9.96
C GLY A 121 -6.64 13.12 10.91
N TRP A 122 -5.71 12.77 11.79
CA TRP A 122 -5.82 11.65 12.72
C TRP A 122 -6.09 12.12 14.15
N LEU A 123 -6.90 11.34 14.87
CA LEU A 123 -7.16 11.44 16.29
C LEU A 123 -6.88 10.12 16.98
N ALA A 124 -6.24 10.16 18.17
CA ALA A 124 -6.10 8.97 19.00
C ALA A 124 -7.46 8.53 19.55
N TRP A 125 -7.68 7.23 19.65
CA TRP A 125 -8.76 6.69 20.46
C TRP A 125 -8.55 7.06 21.93
N THR A 126 -9.56 7.68 22.54
CA THR A 126 -9.63 7.85 24.01
C THR A 126 -10.30 6.63 24.62
N HIS A 127 -11.42 6.23 24.06
CA HIS A 127 -12.17 5.03 24.42
C HIS A 127 -12.75 4.38 23.17
N ARG A 128 -12.53 3.08 22.98
CA ARG A 128 -13.00 2.34 21.79
C ARG A 128 -14.52 2.33 21.61
N ALA A 129 -15.26 2.47 22.69
CA ALA A 129 -16.73 2.45 22.66
C ALA A 129 -17.35 3.81 22.25
N GLN A 130 -16.53 4.87 22.11
CA GLN A 130 -17.06 6.21 21.85
C GLN A 130 -16.24 6.90 20.76
N LEU A 131 -16.89 7.29 19.67
CA LEU A 131 -16.26 8.03 18.59
C LEU A 131 -15.71 9.37 19.12
N PRO A 132 -14.46 9.73 18.80
CA PRO A 132 -13.92 11.00 19.19
C PRO A 132 -14.64 12.15 18.50
N SER A 133 -14.84 13.26 19.20
CA SER A 133 -15.47 14.45 18.64
C SER A 133 -14.53 15.16 17.67
N ALA A 134 -14.98 15.41 16.45
CA ALA A 134 -14.21 16.08 15.42
C ALA A 134 -15.09 17.05 14.59
N PRO A 135 -15.60 18.13 15.20
CA PRO A 135 -16.45 19.07 14.50
C PRO A 135 -15.72 19.68 13.29
N ALA A 136 -16.43 19.80 12.16
CA ALA A 136 -15.86 20.42 10.96
C ALA A 136 -15.87 21.95 11.09
N PRO A 137 -14.82 22.65 10.60
CA PRO A 137 -14.84 24.11 10.52
C PRO A 137 -15.99 24.60 9.62
N GLY A 138 -16.64 25.67 10.05
CA GLY A 138 -17.70 26.32 9.28
C GLY A 138 -17.15 27.31 8.26
N GLY A 139 -18.06 27.82 7.41
CA GLY A 139 -17.75 28.84 6.42
C GLY A 139 -17.10 28.31 5.13
N VAL A 140 -16.75 29.25 4.24
CA VAL A 140 -16.04 28.96 3.00
C VAL A 140 -14.54 28.99 3.25
N LEU A 141 -13.87 27.89 2.95
CA LEU A 141 -12.43 27.68 3.19
C LEU A 141 -11.74 27.37 1.87
N THR A 142 -10.45 27.71 1.80
CA THR A 142 -9.55 27.20 0.77
C THR A 142 -8.67 26.12 1.40
N LEU A 143 -8.74 24.92 0.83
CA LEU A 143 -8.00 23.77 1.31
C LEU A 143 -6.87 23.44 0.33
N HIS A 144 -5.71 23.13 0.89
CA HIS A 144 -4.55 22.64 0.16
C HIS A 144 -4.20 21.25 0.67
N GLY A 145 -3.94 20.35 -0.25
CA GLY A 145 -3.62 18.98 0.11
C GLY A 145 -3.08 18.19 -1.07
N ARG A 146 -3.09 16.89 -0.92
CA ARG A 146 -2.67 15.95 -1.96
C ARG A 146 -3.77 14.94 -2.23
N ALA A 147 -4.00 14.65 -3.50
CA ALA A 147 -4.92 13.61 -3.90
C ALA A 147 -4.36 12.23 -3.56
N GLU A 148 -5.08 11.49 -2.74
CA GLU A 148 -4.81 10.10 -2.40
C GLU A 148 -5.90 9.23 -3.03
N VAL A 149 -5.49 8.22 -3.80
CA VAL A 149 -6.39 7.19 -4.29
C VAL A 149 -6.23 5.99 -3.37
N PRO A 150 -7.20 5.74 -2.48
CA PRO A 150 -7.14 4.58 -1.59
C PRO A 150 -7.07 3.28 -2.39
N SER A 151 -6.29 2.32 -1.90
CA SER A 151 -6.29 0.98 -2.47
C SER A 151 -7.55 0.24 -2.01
N THR A 152 -8.42 -0.09 -2.95
CA THR A 152 -9.56 -0.97 -2.70
C THR A 152 -9.12 -2.44 -2.82
N GLY A 153 -9.72 -3.33 -2.06
CA GLY A 153 -9.51 -4.78 -2.21
C GLY A 153 -8.63 -5.45 -1.15
N ARG A 154 -8.53 -4.88 0.03
CA ARG A 154 -8.04 -5.65 1.19
C ARG A 154 -9.09 -6.69 1.56
N LEU A 155 -8.62 -7.85 2.01
CA LEU A 155 -9.50 -8.89 2.55
C LEU A 155 -10.20 -8.35 3.80
N ARG A 156 -11.52 -8.13 3.71
CA ARG A 156 -12.34 -7.76 4.86
C ARG A 156 -12.67 -9.01 5.66
N LEU A 157 -12.25 -9.05 6.91
CA LEU A 157 -12.57 -10.12 7.86
C LEU A 157 -13.73 -9.71 8.78
N GLY A 158 -14.74 -9.02 8.25
CA GLY A 158 -15.88 -8.52 9.03
C GLY A 158 -17.08 -8.23 8.13
N GLY A 159 -18.21 -7.87 8.74
CA GLY A 159 -19.40 -7.40 8.04
C GLY A 159 -19.21 -6.04 7.37
N ASP A 160 -20.27 -5.52 6.77
CA ASP A 160 -20.29 -4.19 6.18
C ASP A 160 -20.04 -3.11 7.23
N ASP A 161 -19.36 -2.05 6.84
CA ASP A 161 -19.16 -0.89 7.69
C ASP A 161 -20.52 -0.22 7.99
N PRO A 162 -20.72 0.30 9.22
CA PRO A 162 -21.94 1.00 9.57
C PRO A 162 -22.06 2.29 8.73
N PRO A 163 -23.29 2.79 8.49
CA PRO A 163 -23.45 4.08 7.83
C PRO A 163 -22.75 5.21 8.63
N PRO A 164 -22.34 6.31 7.99
CA PRO A 164 -21.84 7.48 8.70
C PRO A 164 -22.78 7.95 9.82
N PRO A 165 -22.25 8.37 10.97
CA PRO A 165 -20.87 8.69 11.32
C PRO A 165 -20.02 7.53 11.83
N GLY A 166 -20.42 6.27 11.67
CA GLY A 166 -19.77 5.10 12.22
C GLY A 166 -18.28 4.96 11.82
N PRO A 167 -17.51 4.14 12.57
CA PRO A 167 -16.14 3.83 12.21
C PRO A 167 -16.13 2.85 11.04
N TRP A 168 -15.37 3.17 9.99
CA TRP A 168 -15.15 2.30 8.86
C TRP A 168 -13.81 1.59 9.02
N ALA A 169 -13.75 0.32 8.67
CA ALA A 169 -12.53 -0.48 8.76
C ALA A 169 -11.42 0.07 7.86
N GLU A 170 -11.79 0.64 6.72
CA GLU A 170 -10.88 1.32 5.79
C GLU A 170 -11.58 2.47 5.05
N LEU A 171 -10.78 3.35 4.48
CA LEU A 171 -11.28 4.45 3.67
C LEU A 171 -11.60 3.95 2.26
N ASP A 172 -12.88 3.81 1.94
CA ASP A 172 -13.39 3.35 0.64
C ASP A 172 -14.27 4.42 0.00
N VAL A 173 -13.73 5.03 -1.08
CA VAL A 173 -14.45 6.09 -1.81
C VAL A 173 -15.64 5.53 -2.60
N GLN A 174 -15.54 4.30 -3.09
CA GLN A 174 -16.63 3.69 -3.87
C GLN A 174 -17.80 3.35 -2.97
N GLN A 175 -17.54 2.77 -1.80
CA GLN A 175 -18.57 2.53 -0.78
C GLN A 175 -19.24 3.84 -0.35
N PHE A 176 -18.45 4.90 -0.12
CA PHE A 176 -19.01 6.21 0.20
C PHE A 176 -19.90 6.76 -0.92
N ALA A 177 -19.44 6.69 -2.17
CA ALA A 177 -20.17 7.18 -3.33
C ALA A 177 -21.53 6.45 -3.54
N ALA A 178 -21.61 5.17 -3.15
CA ALA A 178 -22.86 4.40 -3.19
C ALA A 178 -23.89 4.86 -2.12
N LEU A 179 -23.42 5.44 -1.01
CA LEU A 179 -24.28 5.92 0.09
C LEU A 179 -24.62 7.42 -0.07
N ALA A 180 -23.78 8.18 -0.77
CA ALA A 180 -23.92 9.63 -0.88
C ALA A 180 -25.04 10.02 -1.88
N PRO A 181 -25.89 11.03 -1.56
CA PRO A 181 -26.94 11.52 -2.48
C PRO A 181 -26.40 12.47 -3.56
N TYR A 182 -25.10 12.49 -3.78
CA TYR A 182 -24.39 13.40 -4.71
C TYR A 182 -23.15 12.72 -5.29
N PRO A 183 -22.66 13.18 -6.46
CA PRO A 183 -21.44 12.65 -7.05
C PRO A 183 -20.21 13.03 -6.21
N VAL A 184 -19.23 12.12 -6.17
CA VAL A 184 -18.00 12.26 -5.38
C VAL A 184 -16.78 12.05 -6.27
N GLN A 185 -15.71 12.79 -6.01
CA GLN A 185 -14.42 12.59 -6.66
C GLN A 185 -13.86 11.20 -6.31
N PRO A 186 -13.22 10.46 -7.25
CA PRO A 186 -12.72 9.12 -7.03
C PRO A 186 -11.39 9.09 -6.26
N PHE A 187 -11.15 10.08 -5.43
CA PHE A 187 -9.98 10.21 -4.57
C PHE A 187 -10.33 10.98 -3.28
N VAL A 188 -9.43 10.92 -2.33
CA VAL A 188 -9.51 11.68 -1.07
C VAL A 188 -8.48 12.79 -1.10
N LEU A 189 -8.86 13.99 -0.69
CA LEU A 189 -7.93 15.07 -0.46
C LEU A 189 -7.36 14.95 0.95
N ARG A 190 -6.10 14.55 1.06
CA ARG A 190 -5.38 14.57 2.32
C ARG A 190 -4.80 15.95 2.56
N LEU A 191 -5.22 16.60 3.63
CA LEU A 191 -4.81 18.00 3.92
C LEU A 191 -3.31 18.10 4.20
N ALA A 192 -2.70 19.16 3.67
CA ALA A 192 -1.31 19.49 3.97
C ALA A 192 -1.13 19.91 5.44
N GLU A 193 0.09 19.75 5.94
CA GLU A 193 0.50 20.30 7.24
C GLU A 193 0.32 21.81 7.22
N GLY A 194 -0.14 22.40 8.35
CA GLY A 194 -0.31 23.86 8.46
C GLY A 194 -1.70 24.42 8.16
N ALA A 195 -2.63 23.67 7.53
CA ALA A 195 -4.02 24.13 7.47
C ALA A 195 -4.71 24.05 8.86
N PRO A 196 -5.83 24.75 9.17
CA PRO A 196 -6.48 24.76 10.48
C PRO A 196 -6.74 23.35 11.01
N ALA A 197 -6.08 22.96 12.10
CA ALA A 197 -6.00 21.56 12.51
C ALA A 197 -7.10 21.15 13.50
N ASN A 198 -7.70 22.04 14.24
CA ASN A 198 -8.70 21.73 15.27
C ASN A 198 -8.36 20.47 16.12
N GLY A 199 -7.09 20.33 16.52
CA GLY A 199 -6.58 19.19 17.28
C GLY A 199 -6.28 17.91 16.46
N LEU A 200 -6.51 17.92 15.14
CA LEU A 200 -6.25 16.77 14.27
C LEU A 200 -4.77 16.72 13.85
N LEU A 201 -4.14 15.59 14.07
CA LEU A 201 -2.76 15.37 13.59
C LEU A 201 -2.78 15.08 12.09
N ARG A 202 -2.19 15.98 11.31
CA ARG A 202 -2.05 15.81 9.87
C ARG A 202 -0.82 15.03 9.52
N ARG A 203 -0.98 14.11 8.62
CA ARG A 203 0.07 13.25 8.12
C ARG A 203 -0.02 13.20 6.61
N MET A 204 1.11 13.44 5.98
CA MET A 204 1.26 13.23 4.54
C MET A 204 2.13 11.99 4.33
N PRO A 205 1.54 10.79 4.29
CA PRO A 205 2.33 9.58 4.11
C PRO A 205 3.04 9.62 2.76
N ARG A 206 4.34 9.35 2.81
CA ARG A 206 5.15 9.12 1.61
C ARG A 206 5.28 7.63 1.39
N PRO A 207 5.37 7.17 0.16
CA PRO A 207 5.75 5.78 -0.08
C PRO A 207 7.10 5.51 0.58
N ASP A 208 7.20 4.39 1.29
CA ASP A 208 8.42 4.01 2.02
C ASP A 208 9.44 3.41 1.06
N ASP A 209 10.62 4.02 0.96
CA ASP A 209 11.74 3.58 0.13
C ASP A 209 12.50 2.40 0.73
N SER A 210 12.40 2.17 2.04
CA SER A 210 13.08 1.08 2.73
C SER A 210 12.74 -0.29 2.16
N TRP A 211 11.53 -0.45 1.61
CA TRP A 211 11.09 -1.69 0.97
C TRP A 211 11.87 -2.01 -0.32
N VAL A 212 12.30 -1.00 -1.08
CA VAL A 212 13.14 -1.19 -2.28
C VAL A 212 14.46 -1.83 -1.88
N HIS A 213 15.13 -1.26 -0.89
CA HIS A 213 16.41 -1.77 -0.39
C HIS A 213 16.28 -3.18 0.18
N ARG A 214 15.21 -3.47 0.93
CA ARG A 214 14.94 -4.82 1.46
C ARG A 214 14.75 -5.84 0.34
N HIS A 215 13.94 -5.54 -0.66
CA HIS A 215 13.73 -6.46 -1.79
C HIS A 215 15.02 -6.70 -2.57
N ARG A 216 15.83 -5.67 -2.81
CA ARG A 216 17.15 -5.81 -3.45
C ARG A 216 18.12 -6.67 -2.61
N ALA A 217 18.15 -6.48 -1.30
CA ALA A 217 18.97 -7.30 -0.39
C ALA A 217 18.54 -8.78 -0.40
N TYR A 218 17.23 -9.06 -0.37
CA TYR A 218 16.73 -10.42 -0.50
C TYR A 218 17.03 -11.04 -1.87
N ALA A 219 16.94 -10.28 -2.96
CA ALA A 219 17.33 -10.76 -4.27
C ALA A 219 18.82 -11.18 -4.31
N LEU A 220 19.70 -10.34 -3.76
CA LEU A 220 21.12 -10.65 -3.64
C LEU A 220 21.36 -11.93 -2.80
N GLN A 221 20.62 -12.09 -1.70
CA GLN A 221 20.73 -13.29 -0.87
C GLN A 221 20.34 -14.56 -1.64
N TRP A 222 19.27 -14.53 -2.43
CA TRP A 222 18.86 -15.67 -3.25
C TRP A 222 19.87 -16.00 -4.34
N PHE A 223 20.45 -14.99 -5.01
CA PHE A 223 21.54 -15.20 -5.97
C PHE A 223 22.78 -15.80 -5.30
N ALA A 224 23.14 -15.32 -4.10
CA ALA A 224 24.26 -15.86 -3.36
C ALA A 224 24.06 -17.31 -2.97
N LEU A 225 22.85 -17.70 -2.56
CA LEU A 225 22.49 -19.10 -2.26
C LEU A 225 22.59 -19.99 -3.51
N ALA A 226 22.11 -19.52 -4.67
CA ALA A 226 22.28 -20.23 -5.93
C ALA A 226 23.75 -20.43 -6.28
N ALA A 227 24.56 -19.38 -6.15
CA ALA A 227 26.00 -19.45 -6.41
C ALA A 227 26.72 -20.39 -5.43
N ALA A 228 26.42 -20.32 -4.14
CA ALA A 228 27.01 -21.20 -3.12
C ALA A 228 26.68 -22.67 -3.36
N LEU A 229 25.45 -22.97 -3.81
CA LEU A 229 25.05 -24.32 -4.19
C LEU A 229 25.93 -24.88 -5.31
N TRP A 230 26.18 -24.10 -6.36
CA TRP A 230 27.02 -24.52 -7.47
C TRP A 230 28.50 -24.64 -7.09
N VAL A 231 29.02 -23.74 -6.26
CA VAL A 231 30.36 -23.86 -5.71
C VAL A 231 30.49 -25.16 -4.88
N GLY A 232 29.52 -25.45 -4.04
CA GLY A 232 29.46 -26.69 -3.27
C GLY A 232 29.46 -27.94 -4.16
N CYS A 233 28.63 -27.97 -5.19
CA CYS A 233 28.56 -29.04 -6.18
C CYS A 233 29.90 -29.22 -6.93
N ALA A 234 30.53 -28.12 -7.34
CA ALA A 234 31.83 -28.16 -8.04
C ALA A 234 32.95 -28.70 -7.14
N LEU A 235 33.01 -28.26 -5.88
CA LEU A 235 34.00 -28.75 -4.92
C LEU A 235 33.80 -30.22 -4.60
N TRP A 236 32.53 -30.67 -4.42
CA TRP A 236 32.19 -32.07 -4.21
C TRP A 236 32.64 -32.91 -5.39
N TRP A 237 32.31 -32.54 -6.63
CA TRP A 237 32.69 -33.22 -7.85
C TRP A 237 34.20 -33.30 -8.03
N TRP A 238 34.95 -32.23 -7.79
CA TRP A 238 36.40 -32.18 -7.88
C TRP A 238 37.06 -33.15 -6.88
N ARG A 239 36.56 -33.20 -5.64
CA ARG A 239 37.06 -34.14 -4.63
C ARG A 239 36.81 -35.62 -4.99
N HIS A 240 35.69 -35.91 -5.63
CA HIS A 240 35.35 -37.29 -6.02
C HIS A 240 36.05 -37.75 -7.28
N ARG A 241 36.52 -36.85 -8.16
CA ARG A 241 37.33 -37.23 -9.30
C ARG A 241 38.82 -37.51 -8.97
N ARG A 242 39.29 -37.10 -7.80
CA ARG A 242 40.65 -37.28 -7.34
C ARG A 242 40.84 -38.54 -6.48
N ARG A 243 39.76 -39.22 -6.18
CA ARG A 243 39.77 -40.54 -5.51
C ARG A 243 39.54 -41.67 -6.53
#